data_02a2862ac896588cb4c52506a39b4c81
#
_entry.id   02a2862ac896588cb4c52506a39b4c81
#
_cell.length_a   1.000
_cell.length_b   1.000
_cell.length_c   1.000
_cell.angle_alpha   90.00
_cell.angle_beta   90.00
_cell.angle_gamma   90.00
#
_symmetry.space_group_name_H-M   'P 1'
#
loop_
_entity.id
_entity.type
_entity.pdbx_description
1 polymer ?
#
loop_
_entity_poly.entity_id
_entity_poly.type
_entity_poly.pdbx_seq_one_letter_code
_entity_poly.pdbx_strand_id
1 'polypeptide(L)'
;MSSLVIRGKTSNADKVWLRISAFLSLKSPATRVTYSGILAEWCRFLRTEPGTPEAADAIISATDLHAIAYRKFLEQKPGEKPRMARMSGRVSSERGITVERASGRGTKKDGLDATQSNATIHKKFAALRRIYRMLVSSNLGIGENPFEADRVPPPPKDAGRKRPTQMIDFELVMEIVSIPDVNTPKGRRDRAILATLFGGGLRRSEVVSLRIGDIKKTSSGTTFLYLRHTKAKKDAEQAIPRWAADHLWELVRERKAHGAMDGDHLFVGFTGKGGQTITTKPMSDTGLYLLFKQYCMAAGAGIYATPHSARATAITKLLADGIPHREVQEFSRHASIQMVEWYDKRRFSVEESPAKELSYDKPRGKGRR
;
A
#
# COMPACT_ATOMS: atom_id res chain seq x y z
N MET A 1 8.33 23.92 22.84
CA MET A 1 9.49 24.21 21.94
C MET A 1 10.73 24.27 22.80
N SER A 2 11.45 23.14 22.98
CA SER A 2 12.71 23.15 23.71
C SER A 2 13.82 23.44 22.72
N SER A 3 14.45 24.61 22.87
CA SER A 3 15.65 25.01 22.15
C SER A 3 16.78 24.05 22.53
N LEU A 4 17.21 23.21 21.59
CA LEU A 4 18.44 22.44 21.71
C LEU A 4 19.63 23.39 21.62
N VAL A 5 20.04 23.97 22.74
CA VAL A 5 21.32 24.68 22.89
C VAL A 5 22.40 23.62 23.03
N ILE A 6 23.09 23.32 21.94
CA ILE A 6 24.28 22.44 21.96
C ILE A 6 25.43 23.22 22.62
N ARG A 7 25.58 23.05 23.92
CA ARG A 7 26.76 23.51 24.69
C ARG A 7 27.73 22.34 24.84
N GLY A 8 28.83 22.34 24.08
CA GLY A 8 29.92 21.37 24.15
C GLY A 8 30.57 21.14 22.77
N LYS A 9 31.83 20.74 22.72
CA LYS A 9 32.49 20.29 21.49
C LYS A 9 31.82 19.00 21.02
N THR A 10 30.82 19.12 20.14
CA THR A 10 30.15 17.97 19.54
C THR A 10 31.16 17.23 18.66
N SER A 11 31.33 15.94 18.88
CA SER A 11 32.21 15.12 18.05
C SER A 11 31.71 15.13 16.57
N ASN A 12 32.57 14.75 15.64
CA ASN A 12 32.15 14.64 14.23
C ASN A 12 31.09 13.55 14.06
N ALA A 13 31.19 12.47 14.84
CA ALA A 13 30.20 11.40 14.92
C ALA A 13 28.82 11.90 15.36
N ASP A 14 28.77 12.70 16.43
CA ASP A 14 27.52 13.28 16.91
C ASP A 14 26.87 14.18 15.85
N LYS A 15 27.67 14.95 15.12
CA LYS A 15 27.18 15.80 14.01
C LYS A 15 26.56 14.97 12.90
N VAL A 16 27.15 13.83 12.52
CA VAL A 16 26.60 12.90 11.53
C VAL A 16 25.22 12.41 11.96
N TRP A 17 25.08 11.88 13.19
CA TRP A 17 23.82 11.36 13.68
C TRP A 17 22.75 12.44 13.87
N LEU A 18 23.16 13.62 14.32
CA LEU A 18 22.26 14.78 14.41
C LEU A 18 21.68 15.16 13.03
N ARG A 19 22.53 15.22 12.01
CA ARG A 19 22.09 15.50 10.63
C ARG A 19 21.18 14.43 10.08
N ILE A 20 21.49 13.15 10.27
CA ILE A 20 20.64 12.04 9.88
C ILE A 20 19.29 12.12 10.59
N SER A 21 19.27 12.36 11.89
CA SER A 21 18.02 12.49 12.67
C SER A 21 17.18 13.66 12.19
N ALA A 22 17.77 14.81 11.95
CA ALA A 22 17.09 15.98 11.39
C ALA A 22 16.50 15.70 10.02
N PHE A 23 17.28 15.07 9.13
CA PHE A 23 16.79 14.67 7.79
C PHE A 23 15.61 13.69 7.88
N LEU A 24 15.69 12.70 8.75
CA LEU A 24 14.64 11.70 8.95
C LEU A 24 13.38 12.32 9.57
N SER A 25 13.50 13.31 10.46
CA SER A 25 12.37 14.00 11.10
C SER A 25 11.48 14.72 10.07
N LEU A 26 12.03 15.15 8.95
CA LEU A 26 11.30 15.80 7.85
C LEU A 26 10.54 14.82 6.96
N LYS A 27 10.68 13.51 7.20
CA LYS A 27 9.98 12.48 6.41
C LYS A 27 8.67 12.06 7.08
N SER A 28 7.73 11.53 6.27
CA SER A 28 6.53 10.91 6.83
C SER A 28 6.90 9.75 7.75
N PRO A 29 6.08 9.41 8.76
CA PRO A 29 6.38 8.31 9.70
C PRO A 29 6.77 7.00 9.00
N ALA A 30 6.02 6.59 7.97
CA ALA A 30 6.31 5.36 7.21
C ALA A 30 7.64 5.44 6.44
N THR A 31 7.96 6.60 5.86
CA THR A 31 9.24 6.81 5.17
C THR A 31 10.39 6.81 6.16
N ARG A 32 10.20 7.42 7.35
CA ARG A 32 11.20 7.44 8.43
C ARG A 32 11.58 6.03 8.84
N VAL A 33 10.58 5.19 9.19
CA VAL A 33 10.79 3.78 9.55
C VAL A 33 11.55 3.03 8.44
N THR A 34 11.15 3.24 7.19
CA THR A 34 11.81 2.58 6.05
C THR A 34 13.27 3.02 5.91
N TYR A 35 13.55 4.33 5.98
CA TYR A 35 14.91 4.86 5.82
C TYR A 35 15.81 4.48 7.00
N SER A 36 15.28 4.53 8.22
CA SER A 36 16.02 4.08 9.42
C SER A 36 16.38 2.60 9.34
N GLY A 37 15.45 1.73 8.88
CA GLY A 37 15.73 0.31 8.69
C GLY A 37 16.79 0.04 7.62
N ILE A 38 16.75 0.79 6.51
CA ILE A 38 17.76 0.68 5.44
C ILE A 38 19.13 1.15 5.92
N LEU A 39 19.19 2.27 6.63
CA LEU A 39 20.43 2.79 7.21
C LEU A 39 21.02 1.80 8.23
N ALA A 40 20.19 1.23 9.09
CA ALA A 40 20.63 0.23 10.05
C ALA A 40 21.16 -1.05 9.36
N GLU A 41 20.57 -1.47 8.26
CA GLU A 41 21.10 -2.58 7.46
C GLU A 41 22.45 -2.24 6.83
N TRP A 42 22.62 -1.00 6.35
CA TRP A 42 23.89 -0.51 5.82
C TRP A 42 24.99 -0.48 6.89
N CYS A 43 24.72 0.07 8.08
CA CYS A 43 25.67 0.04 9.21
C CYS A 43 26.11 -1.38 9.55
N ARG A 44 25.16 -2.33 9.65
CA ARG A 44 25.51 -3.74 9.91
C ARG A 44 26.33 -4.37 8.80
N PHE A 45 26.09 -4.00 7.54
CA PHE A 45 26.94 -4.42 6.43
C PHE A 45 28.36 -3.90 6.57
N LEU A 46 28.54 -2.66 7.07
CA LEU A 46 29.82 -2.06 7.42
C LEU A 46 30.37 -2.60 8.78
N ARG A 47 29.76 -3.63 9.35
CA ARG A 47 30.14 -4.26 10.64
C ARG A 47 30.10 -3.32 11.84
N THR A 48 29.16 -2.39 11.85
CA THR A 48 28.95 -1.41 12.91
C THR A 48 27.50 -1.40 13.39
N GLU A 49 27.26 -0.94 14.63
CA GLU A 49 25.92 -0.75 15.15
C GLU A 49 25.42 0.67 14.90
N PRO A 50 24.18 0.83 14.40
CA PRO A 50 23.63 2.16 14.10
C PRO A 50 23.56 3.03 15.37
N GLY A 51 23.94 4.30 15.23
CA GLY A 51 23.94 5.27 16.34
C GLY A 51 25.25 5.39 17.10
N THR A 52 26.23 4.53 16.80
CA THR A 52 27.54 4.57 17.46
C THR A 52 28.53 5.51 16.73
N PRO A 53 29.60 5.99 17.40
CA PRO A 53 30.68 6.71 16.76
C PRO A 53 31.35 5.93 15.63
N GLU A 54 31.59 4.64 15.84
CA GLU A 54 32.20 3.75 14.84
C GLU A 54 31.34 3.64 13.58
N ALA A 55 30.01 3.64 13.73
CA ALA A 55 29.11 3.66 12.58
C ALA A 55 29.15 5.00 11.83
N ALA A 56 29.31 6.11 12.55
CA ALA A 56 29.48 7.42 11.90
C ALA A 56 30.78 7.46 11.10
N ASP A 57 31.88 6.98 11.66
CA ASP A 57 33.18 6.93 10.99
C ASP A 57 33.13 5.98 9.77
N ALA A 58 32.48 4.84 9.88
CA ALA A 58 32.25 3.91 8.79
C ALA A 58 31.37 4.52 7.67
N ILE A 59 30.38 5.32 8.01
CA ILE A 59 29.56 6.08 7.03
C ILE A 59 30.43 7.13 6.33
N ILE A 60 31.27 7.86 7.07
CA ILE A 60 32.14 8.90 6.49
C ILE A 60 33.17 8.30 5.53
N SER A 61 33.78 7.18 5.91
CA SER A 61 34.85 6.52 5.15
C SER A 61 34.34 5.57 4.05
N ALA A 62 33.02 5.37 3.92
CA ALA A 62 32.46 4.51 2.92
C ALA A 62 32.69 5.04 1.50
N THR A 63 33.14 4.16 0.61
CA THR A 63 33.42 4.45 -0.80
C THR A 63 32.43 3.72 -1.72
N ASP A 64 32.52 4.01 -3.02
CA ASP A 64 31.77 3.31 -4.07
C ASP A 64 32.06 1.81 -4.09
N LEU A 65 33.30 1.37 -3.74
CA LEU A 65 33.62 -0.06 -3.60
C LEU A 65 32.78 -0.73 -2.52
N HIS A 66 32.54 -0.06 -1.40
CA HIS A 66 31.63 -0.56 -0.36
C HIS A 66 30.18 -0.66 -0.86
N ALA A 67 29.73 0.33 -1.66
CA ALA A 67 28.39 0.31 -2.24
C ALA A 67 28.23 -0.79 -3.30
N ILE A 68 29.27 -1.05 -4.12
CA ILE A 68 29.31 -2.19 -5.06
C ILE A 68 29.25 -3.53 -4.32
N ALA A 69 30.06 -3.68 -3.25
CA ALA A 69 30.04 -4.89 -2.42
C ALA A 69 28.66 -5.09 -1.76
N TYR A 70 28.04 -3.99 -1.27
CA TYR A 70 26.69 -4.03 -0.70
C TYR A 70 25.65 -4.42 -1.74
N ARG A 71 25.75 -3.95 -2.98
CA ARG A 71 24.88 -4.38 -4.07
C ARG A 71 24.97 -5.89 -4.28
N LYS A 72 26.15 -6.46 -4.42
CA LYS A 72 26.39 -7.89 -4.58
C LYS A 72 25.82 -8.69 -3.38
N PHE A 73 26.06 -8.20 -2.16
CA PHE A 73 25.48 -8.78 -0.94
C PHE A 73 23.94 -8.82 -1.00
N LEU A 74 23.28 -7.75 -1.43
CA LEU A 74 21.82 -7.69 -1.54
C LEU A 74 21.29 -8.61 -2.64
N GLU A 75 21.99 -8.74 -3.75
CA GLU A 75 21.64 -9.64 -4.86
C GLU A 75 21.72 -11.12 -4.43
N GLN A 76 22.62 -11.46 -3.53
CA GLN A 76 22.80 -12.83 -2.99
C GLN A 76 21.95 -13.10 -1.75
N LYS A 77 21.51 -12.04 -1.05
CA LYS A 77 20.75 -12.18 0.19
C LYS A 77 19.39 -12.82 -0.08
N PRO A 78 19.02 -13.90 0.65
CA PRO A 78 17.69 -14.47 0.56
C PRO A 78 16.61 -13.39 0.78
N GLY A 79 15.62 -13.37 -0.09
CA GLY A 79 14.48 -12.46 0.07
C GLY A 79 13.75 -12.75 1.39
N GLU A 80 13.46 -11.72 2.16
CA GLU A 80 12.59 -11.89 3.32
C GLU A 80 11.23 -12.37 2.82
N LYS A 81 10.92 -13.64 3.10
CA LYS A 81 9.57 -14.17 2.87
C LYS A 81 8.61 -13.28 3.68
N PRO A 82 7.55 -12.74 3.06
CA PRO A 82 6.55 -12.03 3.84
C PRO A 82 6.15 -12.94 5.00
N ARG A 83 6.28 -12.45 6.24
CA ARG A 83 5.77 -13.17 7.41
C ARG A 83 4.31 -13.45 7.14
N MET A 84 4.00 -14.68 6.74
CA MET A 84 2.62 -15.16 6.71
C MET A 84 2.16 -15.12 8.16
N ALA A 85 1.44 -14.07 8.53
CA ALA A 85 0.83 -14.02 9.83
C ALA A 85 -0.03 -15.29 9.96
N ARG A 86 0.16 -16.04 11.05
CA ARG A 86 -0.67 -17.21 11.36
C ARG A 86 -2.11 -16.72 11.42
N MET A 87 -2.88 -17.06 10.40
CA MET A 87 -4.30 -16.77 10.38
C MET A 87 -4.97 -17.70 11.38
N SER A 88 -5.36 -17.17 12.53
CA SER A 88 -6.14 -17.88 13.53
C SER A 88 -7.60 -17.40 13.45
N GLY A 89 -8.49 -18.21 12.94
CA GLY A 89 -9.91 -17.91 12.91
C GLY A 89 -10.67 -18.84 11.97
N ARG A 90 -11.86 -19.28 12.36
CA ARG A 90 -12.86 -19.84 11.47
C ARG A 90 -13.59 -18.68 10.80
N VAL A 91 -13.75 -18.72 9.50
CA VAL A 91 -14.73 -17.91 8.79
C VAL A 91 -15.98 -18.77 8.64
N SER A 92 -17.05 -18.33 9.23
CA SER A 92 -18.38 -18.90 9.02
C SER A 92 -19.08 -18.03 7.98
N SER A 93 -19.63 -18.62 6.94
CA SER A 93 -20.47 -17.94 5.95
C SER A 93 -21.92 -18.35 6.15
N GLU A 94 -22.85 -17.51 5.75
CA GLU A 94 -24.29 -17.81 5.72
C GLU A 94 -24.62 -19.05 4.87
N ARG A 95 -23.71 -19.45 3.98
CA ARG A 95 -23.86 -20.62 3.09
C ARG A 95 -23.19 -21.89 3.63
N GLY A 96 -22.80 -21.94 4.91
CA GLY A 96 -22.21 -23.13 5.52
C GLY A 96 -20.81 -23.50 5.01
N ILE A 97 -20.13 -22.62 4.28
CA ILE A 97 -18.77 -22.85 3.81
C ILE A 97 -17.83 -22.69 5.00
N THR A 98 -17.43 -23.81 5.59
CA THR A 98 -16.38 -23.84 6.60
C THR A 98 -15.05 -23.90 5.88
N VAL A 99 -14.32 -22.80 5.86
CA VAL A 99 -12.93 -22.82 5.39
C VAL A 99 -12.10 -23.46 6.49
N GLU A 100 -11.81 -24.74 6.36
CA GLU A 100 -10.84 -25.40 7.20
C GLU A 100 -9.49 -24.66 7.08
N ARG A 101 -8.86 -24.46 8.23
CA ARG A 101 -7.47 -24.00 8.25
C ARG A 101 -6.69 -24.91 7.30
N ALA A 102 -6.19 -24.36 6.22
CA ALA A 102 -5.01 -24.91 5.62
C ALA A 102 -3.89 -24.78 6.67
N SER A 103 -3.81 -25.74 7.58
CA SER A 103 -2.61 -26.07 8.33
C SER A 103 -1.62 -26.63 7.29
N GLY A 104 -1.38 -25.84 6.25
CA GLY A 104 -0.37 -26.14 5.29
C GLY A 104 0.97 -25.97 6.01
N ARG A 105 1.50 -27.09 6.52
CA ARG A 105 2.88 -27.38 6.21
C ARG A 105 2.97 -27.17 4.70
N GLY A 106 3.39 -25.95 4.32
CA GLY A 106 3.66 -25.64 2.93
C GLY A 106 4.56 -26.74 2.44
N THR A 107 4.03 -27.57 1.57
CA THR A 107 4.84 -28.44 0.76
C THR A 107 5.93 -27.55 0.19
N LYS A 108 7.18 -27.84 0.54
CA LYS A 108 8.34 -27.31 -0.14
C LYS A 108 8.15 -27.68 -1.62
N LYS A 109 7.52 -26.79 -2.38
CA LYS A 109 7.60 -26.79 -3.83
C LYS A 109 8.45 -25.61 -4.22
N ASP A 110 9.55 -25.96 -4.85
CA ASP A 110 10.53 -25.13 -5.52
C ASP A 110 11.40 -24.28 -4.60
N GLY A 111 12.47 -24.93 -4.14
CA GLY A 111 13.64 -24.35 -3.53
C GLY A 111 14.46 -23.51 -4.50
N LEU A 112 13.92 -22.42 -4.98
CA LEU A 112 14.71 -21.26 -5.34
C LEU A 112 14.61 -20.33 -4.13
N ASP A 113 15.69 -20.19 -3.38
CA ASP A 113 15.88 -19.12 -2.42
C ASP A 113 15.67 -17.82 -3.16
N ALA A 114 14.46 -17.26 -3.04
CA ALA A 114 14.11 -16.02 -3.72
C ALA A 114 15.03 -14.93 -3.19
N THR A 115 15.97 -14.49 -3.99
CA THR A 115 16.83 -13.34 -3.71
C THR A 115 16.00 -12.05 -3.61
N GLN A 116 16.58 -11.01 -3.05
CA GLN A 116 15.88 -9.72 -2.97
C GLN A 116 15.55 -9.19 -4.38
N SER A 117 14.32 -8.74 -4.59
CA SER A 117 13.92 -8.18 -5.88
C SER A 117 14.72 -6.92 -6.23
N ASN A 118 15.00 -6.72 -7.52
CA ASN A 118 15.65 -5.51 -8.02
C ASN A 118 14.95 -4.24 -7.53
N ALA A 119 13.62 -4.22 -7.47
CA ALA A 119 12.84 -3.11 -6.95
C ALA A 119 13.17 -2.79 -5.47
N THR A 120 13.43 -3.82 -4.65
CA THR A 120 13.85 -3.66 -3.25
C THR A 120 15.25 -3.06 -3.17
N ILE A 121 16.19 -3.54 -4.00
CA ILE A 121 17.56 -3.01 -4.06
C ILE A 121 17.53 -1.55 -4.52
N HIS A 122 16.78 -1.23 -5.58
CA HIS A 122 16.57 0.16 -6.03
C HIS A 122 16.07 1.07 -4.90
N LYS A 123 15.09 0.62 -4.12
CA LYS A 123 14.55 1.38 -2.98
C LYS A 123 15.61 1.65 -1.94
N LYS A 124 16.45 0.65 -1.61
CA LYS A 124 17.54 0.80 -0.63
C LYS A 124 18.58 1.78 -1.13
N PHE A 125 19.04 1.63 -2.37
CA PHE A 125 19.99 2.53 -2.99
C PHE A 125 19.47 3.97 -3.07
N ALA A 126 18.22 4.17 -3.45
CA ALA A 126 17.60 5.50 -3.50
C ALA A 126 17.54 6.16 -2.10
N ALA A 127 17.28 5.39 -1.05
CA ALA A 127 17.27 5.91 0.32
C ALA A 127 18.68 6.30 0.79
N LEU A 128 19.69 5.41 0.60
CA LEU A 128 21.07 5.67 0.98
C LEU A 128 21.65 6.82 0.16
N ARG A 129 21.43 6.88 -1.14
CA ARG A 129 21.83 8.00 -1.99
C ARG A 129 21.33 9.35 -1.46
N ARG A 130 20.08 9.40 -1.00
CA ARG A 130 19.51 10.63 -0.43
C ARG A 130 20.14 10.99 0.91
N ILE A 131 20.43 10.01 1.76
CA ILE A 131 21.10 10.23 3.04
C ILE A 131 22.52 10.76 2.78
N TYR A 132 23.30 10.10 1.93
CA TYR A 132 24.66 10.53 1.61
C TYR A 132 24.71 11.89 0.91
N ARG A 133 23.78 12.18 0.02
CA ARG A 133 23.71 13.52 -0.63
C ARG A 133 23.52 14.63 0.42
N MET A 134 22.70 14.39 1.43
CA MET A 134 22.53 15.32 2.56
C MET A 134 23.81 15.42 3.40
N LEU A 135 24.50 14.32 3.66
CA LEU A 135 25.74 14.32 4.46
C LEU A 135 26.89 15.01 3.73
N VAL A 136 27.08 14.77 2.44
CA VAL A 136 28.08 15.47 1.60
C VAL A 136 27.86 16.98 1.64
N SER A 137 26.62 17.43 1.48
CA SER A 137 26.28 18.86 1.55
C SER A 137 26.48 19.49 2.94
N SER A 138 26.76 18.68 3.96
CA SER A 138 26.91 19.14 5.35
C SER A 138 28.36 19.37 5.78
N ASN A 139 29.34 19.20 4.89
CA ASN A 139 30.79 19.39 5.15
C ASN A 139 31.32 18.59 6.37
N LEU A 140 30.89 17.31 6.49
CA LEU A 140 31.27 16.44 7.59
C LEU A 140 32.45 15.51 7.25
N GLY A 141 33.29 15.88 6.25
CA GLY A 141 34.42 15.06 5.83
C GLY A 141 34.08 13.96 4.84
N ILE A 142 32.86 13.94 4.31
CA ILE A 142 32.46 13.02 3.24
C ILE A 142 32.69 13.74 1.92
N GLY A 143 33.67 13.27 1.16
CA GLY A 143 34.03 13.89 -0.11
C GLY A 143 33.01 13.63 -1.21
N GLU A 144 32.46 12.41 -1.25
CA GLU A 144 31.60 11.96 -2.33
C GLU A 144 30.50 11.04 -1.83
N ASN A 145 29.43 10.95 -2.62
CA ASN A 145 28.33 10.04 -2.32
C ASN A 145 28.61 8.63 -2.89
N PRO A 146 28.83 7.61 -2.06
CA PRO A 146 29.16 6.25 -2.52
C PRO A 146 28.08 5.60 -3.40
N PHE A 147 26.86 6.11 -3.35
CA PHE A 147 25.68 5.56 -4.05
C PHE A 147 25.30 6.36 -5.31
N GLU A 148 26.20 7.23 -5.84
CA GLU A 148 25.85 7.93 -7.09
C GLU A 148 25.66 6.93 -8.23
N ALA A 149 24.66 7.21 -9.08
CA ALA A 149 24.19 6.26 -10.08
C ALA A 149 25.21 6.00 -11.19
N ASP A 150 26.05 6.98 -11.46
CA ASP A 150 27.07 6.93 -12.50
C ASP A 150 28.21 5.97 -12.12
N ARG A 151 28.52 5.86 -10.83
CA ARG A 151 29.58 4.97 -10.31
C ARG A 151 29.02 3.62 -9.89
N VAL A 152 27.87 3.60 -9.24
CA VAL A 152 27.21 2.38 -8.77
C VAL A 152 25.80 2.33 -9.33
N PRO A 153 25.65 1.93 -10.60
CA PRO A 153 24.33 1.82 -11.18
C PRO A 153 23.51 0.80 -10.39
N PRO A 154 22.25 1.13 -10.06
CA PRO A 154 21.35 0.15 -9.46
C PRO A 154 21.13 -1.02 -10.44
N PRO A 155 20.71 -2.21 -9.97
CA PRO A 155 20.44 -3.32 -10.86
C PRO A 155 19.42 -2.88 -11.92
N PRO A 156 19.44 -3.50 -13.13
CA PRO A 156 18.47 -3.16 -14.16
C PRO A 156 17.05 -3.25 -13.58
N LYS A 157 16.23 -2.25 -13.84
CA LYS A 157 14.81 -2.37 -13.56
C LYS A 157 14.32 -3.57 -14.36
N ASP A 158 13.63 -4.49 -13.71
CA ASP A 158 13.02 -5.61 -14.42
C ASP A 158 12.29 -5.01 -15.64
N ALA A 159 12.83 -5.27 -16.83
CA ALA A 159 12.43 -4.59 -18.06
C ALA A 159 10.93 -4.79 -18.27
N GLY A 160 10.14 -3.75 -18.03
CA GLY A 160 8.73 -3.69 -18.35
C GLY A 160 7.78 -4.56 -17.54
N ARG A 161 8.25 -5.39 -16.61
CA ARG A 161 7.39 -6.33 -15.87
C ARG A 161 7.38 -6.07 -14.36
N LYS A 162 6.96 -4.89 -13.94
CA LYS A 162 6.19 -4.86 -12.69
C LYS A 162 5.02 -5.80 -12.95
N ARG A 163 4.97 -6.94 -12.24
CA ARG A 163 3.76 -7.77 -12.27
C ARG A 163 2.63 -6.82 -11.87
N PRO A 164 1.66 -6.56 -12.75
CA PRO A 164 0.54 -5.72 -12.39
C PRO A 164 -0.08 -6.31 -11.13
N THR A 165 -0.56 -5.48 -10.23
CA THR A 165 -1.31 -5.95 -9.06
C THR A 165 -2.37 -6.91 -9.56
N GLN A 166 -2.41 -8.12 -9.00
CA GLN A 166 -3.39 -9.12 -9.40
C GLN A 166 -4.80 -8.52 -9.24
N MET A 167 -5.54 -8.49 -10.30
CA MET A 167 -6.95 -8.19 -10.32
C MET A 167 -7.73 -9.41 -9.82
N ILE A 168 -8.83 -9.19 -9.16
CA ILE A 168 -9.82 -10.22 -8.77
C ILE A 168 -10.88 -10.28 -9.87
N ASP A 169 -11.29 -11.46 -10.26
CA ASP A 169 -12.33 -11.65 -11.25
C ASP A 169 -13.62 -10.97 -10.80
N PHE A 170 -14.30 -10.30 -11.74
CA PHE A 170 -15.44 -9.44 -11.41
C PHE A 170 -16.59 -10.21 -10.76
N GLU A 171 -16.80 -11.44 -11.17
CA GLU A 171 -17.83 -12.34 -10.63
C GLU A 171 -17.60 -12.66 -9.15
N LEU A 172 -16.34 -12.76 -8.73
CA LEU A 172 -15.98 -13.04 -7.34
C LEU A 172 -16.17 -11.86 -6.40
N VAL A 173 -16.29 -10.62 -6.92
CA VAL A 173 -16.36 -9.41 -6.08
C VAL A 173 -17.57 -9.46 -5.14
N MET A 174 -18.76 -9.70 -5.70
CA MET A 174 -19.98 -9.75 -4.89
C MET A 174 -20.03 -11.00 -4.00
N GLU A 175 -19.43 -12.09 -4.43
CA GLU A 175 -19.26 -13.27 -3.60
C GLU A 175 -18.41 -12.97 -2.37
N ILE A 176 -17.21 -12.37 -2.56
CA ILE A 176 -16.32 -11.96 -1.47
C ILE A 176 -17.04 -11.03 -0.48
N VAL A 177 -17.79 -10.05 -0.99
CA VAL A 177 -18.52 -9.08 -0.16
C VAL A 177 -19.64 -9.77 0.62
N SER A 178 -20.23 -10.85 0.12
CA SER A 178 -21.34 -11.55 0.77
C SER A 178 -20.92 -12.61 1.79
N ILE A 179 -19.65 -13.04 1.82
CA ILE A 179 -19.18 -14.07 2.78
C ILE A 179 -19.32 -13.66 4.26
N PRO A 180 -19.03 -12.39 4.67
CA PRO A 180 -19.16 -12.03 6.08
C PRO A 180 -20.59 -12.24 6.61
N ASP A 181 -20.71 -12.91 7.75
CA ASP A 181 -21.99 -13.17 8.42
C ASP A 181 -22.57 -11.87 9.03
N VAL A 182 -23.58 -11.31 8.41
CA VAL A 182 -24.22 -10.05 8.84
C VAL A 182 -25.03 -10.17 10.11
N ASN A 183 -25.32 -11.40 10.60
CA ASN A 183 -25.97 -11.61 11.88
C ASN A 183 -25.03 -11.24 13.05
N THR A 184 -23.73 -11.10 12.77
CA THR A 184 -22.74 -10.69 13.76
C THR A 184 -22.26 -9.24 13.53
N PRO A 185 -22.04 -8.45 14.61
CA PRO A 185 -21.48 -7.10 14.48
C PRO A 185 -20.15 -7.09 13.74
N LYS A 186 -19.31 -8.09 13.97
CA LYS A 186 -18.04 -8.26 13.27
C LYS A 186 -18.25 -8.48 11.77
N GLY A 187 -19.20 -9.32 11.39
CA GLY A 187 -19.49 -9.62 9.98
C GLY A 187 -20.05 -8.41 9.23
N ARG A 188 -20.95 -7.62 9.87
CA ARG A 188 -21.45 -6.35 9.29
C ARG A 188 -20.30 -5.36 9.04
N ARG A 189 -19.38 -5.19 10.00
CA ARG A 189 -18.18 -4.40 9.80
C ARG A 189 -17.31 -4.93 8.64
N ASP A 190 -17.06 -6.22 8.61
CA ASP A 190 -16.20 -6.86 7.60
C ASP A 190 -16.80 -6.69 6.20
N ARG A 191 -18.12 -6.86 6.05
CA ARG A 191 -18.84 -6.61 4.79
C ARG A 191 -18.71 -5.15 4.34
N ALA A 192 -18.91 -4.20 5.26
CA ALA A 192 -18.76 -2.79 4.96
C ALA A 192 -17.33 -2.41 4.53
N ILE A 193 -16.30 -3.03 5.14
CA ILE A 193 -14.90 -2.85 4.72
C ILE A 193 -14.68 -3.35 3.28
N LEU A 194 -15.14 -4.57 2.98
CA LEU A 194 -15.00 -5.16 1.65
C LEU A 194 -15.73 -4.32 0.60
N ALA A 195 -16.97 -3.92 0.88
CA ALA A 195 -17.76 -3.05 0.02
C ALA A 195 -17.07 -1.69 -0.23
N THR A 196 -16.46 -1.10 0.80
CA THR A 196 -15.69 0.14 0.67
C THR A 196 -14.45 -0.01 -0.20
N LEU A 197 -13.74 -1.12 -0.06
CA LEU A 197 -12.53 -1.40 -0.85
C LEU A 197 -12.87 -1.58 -2.34
N PHE A 198 -13.87 -2.39 -2.66
CA PHE A 198 -14.26 -2.66 -4.04
C PHE A 198 -15.05 -1.51 -4.66
N GLY A 199 -16.01 -0.93 -3.95
CA GLY A 199 -16.86 0.13 -4.48
C GLY A 199 -16.18 1.49 -4.56
N GLY A 200 -15.32 1.82 -3.60
CA GLY A 200 -14.60 3.10 -3.57
C GLY A 200 -13.20 3.06 -4.17
N GLY A 201 -12.65 1.88 -4.46
CA GLY A 201 -11.29 1.74 -4.95
C GLY A 201 -10.24 2.38 -4.01
N LEU A 202 -10.48 2.41 -2.72
CA LEU A 202 -9.68 3.11 -1.72
C LEU A 202 -8.33 2.43 -1.45
N ARG A 203 -7.37 3.23 -1.00
CA ARG A 203 -6.14 2.67 -0.41
C ARG A 203 -6.44 2.13 0.99
N ARG A 204 -5.76 1.06 1.39
CA ARG A 204 -5.91 0.43 2.70
C ARG A 204 -5.86 1.44 3.86
N SER A 205 -4.88 2.34 3.85
CA SER A 205 -4.73 3.37 4.88
C SER A 205 -5.88 4.38 4.88
N GLU A 206 -6.47 4.69 3.74
CA GLU A 206 -7.64 5.55 3.64
C GLU A 206 -8.84 4.90 4.32
N VAL A 207 -9.06 3.59 4.09
CA VAL A 207 -10.18 2.85 4.71
C VAL A 207 -10.04 2.82 6.24
N VAL A 208 -8.89 2.44 6.78
CA VAL A 208 -8.73 2.36 8.25
C VAL A 208 -8.82 3.71 8.95
N SER A 209 -8.57 4.81 8.25
CA SER A 209 -8.65 6.17 8.79
C SER A 209 -10.04 6.77 8.77
N LEU A 210 -11.02 6.16 8.09
CA LEU A 210 -12.38 6.69 7.98
C LEU A 210 -13.02 6.83 9.36
N ARG A 211 -13.69 7.97 9.54
CA ARG A 211 -14.51 8.27 10.72
C ARG A 211 -15.99 8.19 10.36
N ILE A 212 -16.85 8.09 11.36
CA ILE A 212 -18.30 8.03 11.18
C ILE A 212 -18.82 9.26 10.40
N GLY A 213 -18.39 10.46 10.78
CA GLY A 213 -18.77 11.71 10.12
C GLY A 213 -18.15 11.94 8.73
N ASP A 214 -17.28 11.04 8.24
CA ASP A 214 -16.75 11.10 6.90
C ASP A 214 -17.70 10.49 5.86
N ILE A 215 -18.72 9.76 6.29
CA ILE A 215 -19.75 9.21 5.42
C ILE A 215 -20.84 10.27 5.25
N LYS A 216 -20.95 10.82 4.06
CA LYS A 216 -21.83 11.96 3.76
C LYS A 216 -22.73 11.67 2.57
N LYS A 217 -23.77 12.50 2.41
CA LYS A 217 -24.63 12.52 1.23
C LYS A 217 -24.61 13.90 0.59
N THR A 218 -24.68 13.92 -0.72
CA THR A 218 -24.98 15.15 -1.47
C THR A 218 -26.44 15.53 -1.31
N SER A 219 -26.83 16.73 -1.74
CA SER A 219 -28.23 17.15 -1.82
C SER A 219 -29.08 16.23 -2.70
N SER A 220 -28.47 15.61 -3.73
CA SER A 220 -29.12 14.64 -4.61
C SER A 220 -29.17 13.21 -4.03
N GLY A 221 -28.67 12.99 -2.80
CA GLY A 221 -28.71 11.69 -2.12
C GLY A 221 -27.54 10.74 -2.43
N THR A 222 -26.59 11.16 -3.27
CA THR A 222 -25.39 10.34 -3.56
C THR A 222 -24.49 10.26 -2.32
N THR A 223 -24.14 9.05 -1.92
CA THR A 223 -23.19 8.85 -0.80
C THR A 223 -21.76 9.05 -1.27
N PHE A 224 -21.00 9.79 -0.48
CA PHE A 224 -19.55 9.96 -0.69
C PHE A 224 -18.77 9.88 0.63
N LEU A 225 -17.49 9.60 0.52
CA LEU A 225 -16.53 9.53 1.62
C LEU A 225 -15.66 10.77 1.59
N TYR A 226 -15.52 11.44 2.71
CA TYR A 226 -14.54 12.50 2.89
C TYR A 226 -13.20 11.89 3.33
N LEU A 227 -12.19 11.96 2.48
CA LEU A 227 -10.88 11.36 2.69
C LEU A 227 -9.89 12.42 3.14
N ARG A 228 -9.49 12.37 4.40
CA ARG A 228 -8.51 13.29 4.98
C ARG A 228 -7.09 12.88 4.63
N HIS A 229 -6.26 13.87 4.35
CA HIS A 229 -4.81 13.69 4.20
C HIS A 229 -4.43 12.51 3.28
N THR A 230 -4.99 12.47 2.07
CA THR A 230 -4.61 11.45 1.09
C THR A 230 -3.09 11.44 0.86
N LYS A 231 -2.57 10.44 0.15
CA LYS A 231 -1.14 10.35 -0.17
C LYS A 231 -0.59 11.62 -0.83
N ALA A 232 -1.45 12.42 -1.47
CA ALA A 232 -1.11 13.73 -2.05
C ALA A 232 -1.12 14.87 -1.02
N LYS A 233 -1.36 14.59 0.28
CA LYS A 233 -1.51 15.56 1.36
C LYS A 233 -2.65 16.57 1.14
N LYS A 234 -3.64 16.21 0.33
CA LYS A 234 -4.87 16.97 0.07
C LYS A 234 -6.06 16.10 0.49
N ASP A 235 -7.10 16.76 0.95
CA ASP A 235 -8.37 16.12 1.21
C ASP A 235 -9.04 15.79 -0.14
N ALA A 236 -9.90 14.76 -0.15
CA ALA A 236 -10.60 14.35 -1.36
C ALA A 236 -11.99 13.80 -1.00
N GLU A 237 -12.90 13.90 -1.94
CA GLU A 237 -14.20 13.26 -1.88
C GLU A 237 -14.21 12.06 -2.82
N GLN A 238 -14.81 10.96 -2.37
CA GLN A 238 -14.93 9.74 -3.14
C GLN A 238 -16.36 9.25 -3.16
N ALA A 239 -17.01 9.33 -4.30
CA ALA A 239 -18.34 8.75 -4.47
C ALA A 239 -18.29 7.22 -4.27
N ILE A 240 -19.37 6.69 -3.67
CA ILE A 240 -19.53 5.27 -3.40
C ILE A 240 -20.81 4.78 -4.09
N PRO A 241 -20.79 3.67 -4.82
CA PRO A 241 -21.97 3.09 -5.43
C PRO A 241 -22.97 2.65 -4.36
N ARG A 242 -24.27 2.69 -4.70
CA ARG A 242 -25.37 2.47 -3.76
C ARG A 242 -25.23 1.15 -2.98
N TRP A 243 -24.90 0.06 -3.66
CA TRP A 243 -24.74 -1.24 -3.01
C TRP A 243 -23.67 -1.25 -1.91
N ALA A 244 -22.59 -0.48 -2.06
CA ALA A 244 -21.55 -0.36 -1.03
C ALA A 244 -21.93 0.67 0.05
N ALA A 245 -22.65 1.73 -0.34
CA ALA A 245 -23.15 2.75 0.58
C ALA A 245 -24.13 2.19 1.60
N ASP A 246 -25.00 1.26 1.20
CA ASP A 246 -26.02 0.67 2.07
C ASP A 246 -25.36 -0.06 3.27
N HIS A 247 -24.28 -0.81 3.04
CA HIS A 247 -23.52 -1.47 4.12
C HIS A 247 -22.78 -0.47 5.02
N LEU A 248 -22.30 0.65 4.45
CA LEU A 248 -21.68 1.71 5.26
C LEU A 248 -22.69 2.39 6.17
N TRP A 249 -23.87 2.73 5.65
CA TRP A 249 -24.91 3.37 6.46
C TRP A 249 -25.49 2.44 7.52
N GLU A 250 -25.59 1.15 7.25
CA GLU A 250 -25.95 0.15 8.25
C GLU A 250 -24.94 0.16 9.40
N LEU A 251 -23.65 0.10 9.11
CA LEU A 251 -22.60 0.14 10.11
C LEU A 251 -22.59 1.48 10.88
N VAL A 252 -22.81 2.61 10.20
CA VAL A 252 -22.91 3.94 10.86
C VAL A 252 -24.05 3.94 11.88
N ARG A 253 -25.24 3.42 11.51
CA ARG A 253 -26.37 3.32 12.43
C ARG A 253 -26.05 2.46 13.64
N GLU A 254 -25.43 1.28 13.41
CA GLU A 254 -25.02 0.38 14.48
C GLU A 254 -23.99 1.04 15.41
N ARG A 255 -22.97 1.72 14.86
CA ARG A 255 -21.96 2.40 15.66
C ARG A 255 -22.56 3.52 16.51
N LYS A 256 -23.46 4.31 15.93
CA LYS A 256 -24.19 5.38 16.67
C LYS A 256 -25.11 4.82 17.75
N ALA A 257 -25.80 3.71 17.49
CA ALA A 257 -26.61 3.03 18.50
C ALA A 257 -25.80 2.52 19.70
N HIS A 258 -24.49 2.27 19.51
CA HIS A 258 -23.54 1.94 20.57
C HIS A 258 -22.79 3.17 21.13
N GLY A 259 -23.31 4.37 20.92
CA GLY A 259 -22.78 5.61 21.52
C GLY A 259 -21.58 6.23 20.78
N ALA A 260 -21.22 5.74 19.60
CA ALA A 260 -20.14 6.35 18.85
C ALA A 260 -20.55 7.70 18.21
N MET A 261 -19.62 8.64 18.22
CA MET A 261 -19.78 9.99 17.67
C MET A 261 -19.15 10.13 16.28
N ASP A 262 -19.46 11.21 15.58
CA ASP A 262 -18.94 11.47 14.23
C ASP A 262 -17.40 11.52 14.15
N GLY A 263 -16.73 11.89 15.25
CA GLY A 263 -15.27 11.91 15.35
C GLY A 263 -14.62 10.55 15.52
N ASP A 264 -15.38 9.50 15.85
CA ASP A 264 -14.85 8.17 16.10
C ASP A 264 -14.54 7.42 14.81
N HIS A 265 -13.58 6.48 14.89
CA HIS A 265 -13.27 5.63 13.75
C HIS A 265 -14.47 4.74 13.37
N LEU A 266 -14.77 4.68 12.07
CA LEU A 266 -15.85 3.84 11.55
C LEU A 266 -15.53 2.36 11.74
N PHE A 267 -14.32 1.95 11.35
CA PHE A 267 -13.86 0.56 11.43
C PHE A 267 -12.99 0.34 12.66
N VAL A 268 -13.53 -0.40 13.61
CA VAL A 268 -12.88 -0.69 14.90
C VAL A 268 -12.59 -2.17 15.08
N GLY A 269 -11.72 -2.50 16.04
CA GLY A 269 -11.43 -3.86 16.44
C GLY A 269 -12.58 -4.49 17.23
N PHE A 270 -12.55 -5.81 17.33
CA PHE A 270 -13.44 -6.61 18.15
C PHE A 270 -12.61 -7.48 19.10
N THR A 271 -13.18 -7.75 20.29
CA THR A 271 -12.60 -8.63 21.31
C THR A 271 -13.64 -9.69 21.75
N GLY A 272 -13.21 -10.58 22.63
CA GLY A 272 -14.07 -11.69 23.12
C GLY A 272 -14.10 -12.89 22.17
N LYS A 273 -14.67 -14.00 22.68
CA LYS A 273 -14.82 -15.24 21.91
C LYS A 273 -15.78 -14.98 20.74
N GLY A 274 -15.31 -15.23 19.50
CA GLY A 274 -16.12 -14.97 18.31
C GLY A 274 -16.16 -13.49 17.86
N GLY A 275 -15.47 -12.56 18.55
CA GLY A 275 -15.45 -11.15 18.18
C GLY A 275 -16.79 -10.45 18.40
N GLN A 276 -17.44 -10.69 19.54
CA GLN A 276 -18.76 -10.14 19.85
C GLN A 276 -18.73 -8.75 20.48
N THR A 277 -17.59 -8.38 21.12
CA THR A 277 -17.48 -7.10 21.81
C THR A 277 -16.82 -6.05 20.93
N ILE A 278 -17.54 -4.99 20.62
CA ILE A 278 -17.03 -3.82 19.88
C ILE A 278 -16.02 -3.07 20.76
N THR A 279 -14.86 -2.71 20.20
CA THR A 279 -13.89 -1.86 20.89
C THR A 279 -13.93 -0.43 20.34
N THR A 280 -13.29 0.51 21.06
CA THR A 280 -13.06 1.87 20.56
C THR A 280 -11.76 1.98 19.74
N LYS A 281 -10.92 0.94 19.76
CA LYS A 281 -9.63 0.95 19.06
C LYS A 281 -9.84 0.82 17.54
N PRO A 282 -9.23 1.71 16.74
CA PRO A 282 -9.32 1.61 15.29
C PRO A 282 -8.73 0.29 14.80
N MET A 283 -9.26 -0.22 13.71
CA MET A 283 -8.67 -1.37 13.03
C MET A 283 -7.29 -1.01 12.51
N SER A 284 -6.33 -1.90 12.72
CA SER A 284 -4.99 -1.69 12.19
C SER A 284 -4.91 -2.01 10.69
N ASP A 285 -3.95 -1.38 10.03
CA ASP A 285 -3.60 -1.66 8.63
C ASP A 285 -3.34 -3.16 8.38
N THR A 286 -2.64 -3.82 9.30
CA THR A 286 -2.39 -5.26 9.23
C THR A 286 -3.68 -6.07 9.43
N GLY A 287 -4.54 -5.65 10.35
CA GLY A 287 -5.83 -6.30 10.59
C GLY A 287 -6.70 -6.29 9.34
N LEU A 288 -6.82 -5.14 8.66
CA LEU A 288 -7.56 -5.04 7.41
C LEU A 288 -6.93 -5.90 6.30
N TYR A 289 -5.60 -5.92 6.19
CA TYR A 289 -4.92 -6.76 5.21
C TYR A 289 -5.23 -8.25 5.41
N LEU A 290 -5.18 -8.73 6.65
CA LEU A 290 -5.47 -10.13 6.98
C LEU A 290 -6.94 -10.49 6.74
N LEU A 291 -7.85 -9.60 7.14
CA LEU A 291 -9.29 -9.74 6.88
C LEU A 291 -9.56 -9.89 5.37
N PHE A 292 -9.08 -8.95 4.58
CA PHE A 292 -9.27 -8.98 3.13
C PHE A 292 -8.76 -10.28 2.52
N LYS A 293 -7.52 -10.66 2.89
CA LYS A 293 -6.91 -11.88 2.39
C LYS A 293 -7.72 -13.12 2.76
N GLN A 294 -8.25 -13.18 3.97
CA GLN A 294 -9.06 -14.28 4.46
C GLN A 294 -10.31 -14.47 3.60
N TYR A 295 -11.07 -13.40 3.33
CA TYR A 295 -12.28 -13.49 2.53
C TYR A 295 -11.99 -13.77 1.04
N CYS A 296 -10.93 -13.20 0.48
CA CYS A 296 -10.49 -13.53 -0.88
C CYS A 296 -10.09 -15.01 -1.03
N MET A 297 -9.41 -15.58 -0.03
CA MET A 297 -9.07 -17.01 -0.04
C MET A 297 -10.32 -17.88 0.10
N ALA A 298 -11.30 -17.48 0.90
CA ALA A 298 -12.56 -18.19 1.07
C ALA A 298 -13.38 -18.24 -0.22
N ALA A 299 -13.32 -17.18 -1.05
CA ALA A 299 -13.96 -17.13 -2.36
C ALA A 299 -13.11 -17.71 -3.50
N GLY A 300 -11.95 -18.29 -3.21
CA GLY A 300 -11.08 -18.84 -4.26
C GLY A 300 -10.31 -17.81 -5.10
N ALA A 301 -10.32 -16.52 -4.73
CA ALA A 301 -9.61 -15.46 -5.46
C ALA A 301 -8.06 -15.54 -5.39
N GLY A 302 -7.54 -16.57 -4.74
CA GLY A 302 -6.12 -16.89 -4.70
C GLY A 302 -5.32 -16.18 -3.59
N ILE A 303 -4.14 -16.74 -3.31
CA ILE A 303 -3.28 -16.33 -2.17
C ILE A 303 -2.59 -14.97 -2.37
N TYR A 304 -2.56 -14.45 -3.59
CA TYR A 304 -1.88 -13.20 -3.92
C TYR A 304 -2.81 -11.98 -3.85
N ALA A 305 -4.12 -12.18 -3.64
CA ALA A 305 -5.08 -11.10 -3.47
C ALA A 305 -4.73 -10.25 -2.23
N THR A 306 -4.77 -8.93 -2.40
CA THR A 306 -4.45 -7.93 -1.38
C THR A 306 -5.48 -6.79 -1.44
N PRO A 307 -5.61 -5.93 -0.42
CA PRO A 307 -6.48 -4.75 -0.52
C PRO A 307 -6.19 -3.85 -1.73
N HIS A 308 -4.94 -3.86 -2.23
CA HIS A 308 -4.61 -3.16 -3.46
C HIS A 308 -5.19 -3.85 -4.70
N SER A 309 -5.45 -5.17 -4.63
CA SER A 309 -6.15 -5.90 -5.68
C SER A 309 -7.60 -5.44 -5.85
N ALA A 310 -8.33 -5.13 -4.75
CA ALA A 310 -9.67 -4.56 -4.85
C ALA A 310 -9.68 -3.23 -5.63
N ARG A 311 -8.71 -2.35 -5.35
CA ARG A 311 -8.54 -1.11 -6.08
C ARG A 311 -8.17 -1.34 -7.55
N ALA A 312 -7.28 -2.30 -7.83
CA ALA A 312 -6.93 -2.68 -9.20
C ALA A 312 -8.16 -3.21 -9.96
N THR A 313 -8.98 -4.03 -9.30
CA THR A 313 -10.24 -4.55 -9.84
C THR A 313 -11.22 -3.43 -10.18
N ALA A 314 -11.45 -2.47 -9.26
CA ALA A 314 -12.34 -1.34 -9.50
C ALA A 314 -11.88 -0.47 -10.68
N ILE A 315 -10.59 -0.17 -10.77
CA ILE A 315 -10.02 0.62 -11.88
C ILE A 315 -10.17 -0.13 -13.21
N THR A 316 -9.83 -1.42 -13.24
CA THR A 316 -9.93 -2.24 -14.46
C THR A 316 -11.39 -2.39 -14.90
N LYS A 317 -12.33 -2.54 -13.94
CA LYS A 317 -13.76 -2.60 -14.25
C LYS A 317 -14.27 -1.32 -14.92
N LEU A 318 -13.93 -0.15 -14.36
CA LEU A 318 -14.31 1.13 -14.94
C LEU A 318 -13.75 1.30 -16.38
N LEU A 319 -12.50 0.89 -16.59
CA LEU A 319 -11.89 0.92 -17.94
C LEU A 319 -12.58 -0.06 -18.88
N ALA A 320 -12.90 -1.27 -18.41
CA ALA A 320 -13.65 -2.27 -19.19
C ALA A 320 -15.06 -1.79 -19.56
N ASP A 321 -15.70 -1.02 -18.69
CA ASP A 321 -17.00 -0.39 -18.94
C ASP A 321 -16.91 0.84 -19.87
N GLY A 322 -15.73 1.16 -20.39
CA GLY A 322 -15.53 2.26 -21.34
C GLY A 322 -15.41 3.65 -20.71
N ILE A 323 -15.28 3.75 -19.40
CA ILE A 323 -15.09 5.04 -18.71
C ILE A 323 -13.75 5.67 -19.16
N PRO A 324 -13.74 6.95 -19.55
CA PRO A 324 -12.52 7.63 -20.00
C PRO A 324 -11.39 7.58 -18.99
N HIS A 325 -10.15 7.38 -19.43
CA HIS A 325 -8.97 7.29 -18.58
C HIS A 325 -8.83 8.46 -17.60
N ARG A 326 -9.23 9.66 -18.01
CA ARG A 326 -9.18 10.85 -17.15
C ARG A 326 -10.14 10.75 -15.97
N GLU A 327 -11.35 10.31 -16.19
CA GLU A 327 -12.35 10.10 -15.13
C GLU A 327 -11.91 8.98 -14.19
N VAL A 328 -11.34 7.90 -14.74
CA VAL A 328 -10.74 6.81 -13.93
C VAL A 328 -9.52 7.29 -13.15
N GLN A 329 -8.74 8.24 -13.69
CA GLN A 329 -7.65 8.90 -12.95
C GLN A 329 -8.17 9.70 -11.77
N GLU A 330 -9.23 10.46 -11.94
CA GLU A 330 -9.89 11.21 -10.88
C GLU A 330 -10.46 10.28 -9.81
N PHE A 331 -11.22 9.25 -10.20
CA PHE A 331 -11.72 8.22 -9.29
C PHE A 331 -10.60 7.57 -8.49
N SER A 332 -9.55 7.17 -9.16
CA SER A 332 -8.43 6.47 -8.52
C SER A 332 -7.44 7.41 -7.81
N ARG A 333 -7.50 8.71 -8.07
CA ARG A 333 -6.55 9.70 -7.52
C ARG A 333 -5.10 9.33 -7.81
N HIS A 334 -4.83 8.88 -9.05
CA HIS A 334 -3.49 8.66 -9.53
C HIS A 334 -2.82 9.97 -9.95
N ALA A 335 -1.53 10.11 -9.65
CA ALA A 335 -0.78 11.34 -9.96
C ALA A 335 -0.60 11.56 -11.45
N SER A 336 -0.66 10.52 -12.27
CA SER A 336 -0.54 10.61 -13.73
C SER A 336 -1.44 9.60 -14.43
N ILE A 337 -1.80 9.91 -15.67
CA ILE A 337 -2.65 9.05 -16.52
C ILE A 337 -1.94 7.73 -16.85
N GLN A 338 -0.60 7.77 -17.02
CA GLN A 338 0.20 6.55 -17.26
C GLN A 338 -0.01 5.49 -16.17
N MET A 339 -0.30 5.91 -14.93
CA MET A 339 -0.61 4.96 -13.86
C MET A 339 -1.96 4.26 -14.05
N VAL A 340 -2.91 4.88 -14.75
CA VAL A 340 -4.22 4.29 -15.10
C VAL A 340 -4.06 3.36 -16.30
N GLU A 341 -3.28 3.77 -17.28
CA GLU A 341 -2.99 2.97 -18.48
C GLU A 341 -2.42 1.57 -18.16
N TRP A 342 -1.72 1.41 -17.03
CA TRP A 342 -1.22 0.11 -16.58
C TRP A 342 -2.34 -0.91 -16.26
N TYR A 343 -3.55 -0.43 -16.01
CA TYR A 343 -4.72 -1.26 -15.73
C TYR A 343 -5.57 -1.53 -16.96
N ASP A 344 -5.33 -0.84 -18.09
CA ASP A 344 -6.05 -1.04 -19.33
C ASP A 344 -5.50 -2.24 -20.09
N LYS A 345 -6.15 -3.38 -19.95
CA LYS A 345 -5.79 -4.63 -20.63
C LYS A 345 -6.18 -4.65 -22.11
N ARG A 346 -7.11 -3.78 -22.53
CA ARG A 346 -7.59 -3.72 -23.93
C ARG A 346 -6.51 -3.20 -24.88
N ARG A 347 -5.55 -2.44 -24.35
CA ARG A 347 -4.48 -1.79 -25.12
C ARG A 347 -3.62 -2.76 -25.96
N PHE A 348 -3.71 -4.06 -25.68
CA PHE A 348 -2.92 -5.10 -26.35
C PHE A 348 -3.77 -6.13 -27.09
N SER A 349 -5.09 -5.94 -27.15
CA SER A 349 -5.99 -6.82 -27.91
C SER A 349 -6.02 -6.38 -29.37
N VAL A 350 -5.70 -7.31 -30.28
CA VAL A 350 -5.83 -7.08 -31.73
C VAL A 350 -7.30 -6.96 -32.09
N GLU A 351 -8.18 -7.68 -31.39
CA GLU A 351 -9.63 -7.70 -31.60
C GLU A 351 -10.29 -6.35 -31.31
N GLU A 352 -9.72 -5.58 -30.37
CA GLU A 352 -10.22 -4.25 -29.98
C GLU A 352 -9.38 -3.11 -30.57
N SER A 353 -8.53 -3.43 -31.56
CA SER A 353 -7.71 -2.41 -32.22
C SER A 353 -8.58 -1.36 -32.92
N PRO A 354 -8.36 -0.06 -32.65
CA PRO A 354 -9.05 1.02 -33.32
C PRO A 354 -8.79 1.03 -34.85
N ALA A 355 -7.81 0.27 -35.32
CA ALA A 355 -7.55 0.12 -36.75
C ALA A 355 -8.76 -0.49 -37.52
N LYS A 356 -9.64 -1.24 -36.84
CA LYS A 356 -10.88 -1.77 -37.44
C LYS A 356 -11.87 -0.68 -37.82
N GLU A 357 -11.81 0.47 -37.15
CA GLU A 357 -12.69 1.61 -37.37
C GLU A 357 -12.11 2.60 -38.39
N LEU A 358 -10.89 2.33 -38.90
CA LEU A 358 -10.28 3.17 -39.91
C LEU A 358 -10.96 2.93 -41.25
N SER A 359 -11.68 3.95 -41.74
CA SER A 359 -12.23 3.99 -43.10
C SER A 359 -11.95 5.37 -43.68
N TYR A 360 -11.31 5.39 -44.82
CA TYR A 360 -11.05 6.61 -45.58
C TYR A 360 -12.11 6.84 -46.67
N ASP A 361 -13.02 5.88 -46.86
CA ASP A 361 -13.98 5.84 -47.94
C ASP A 361 -15.33 6.48 -47.60
N LYS A 362 -15.57 6.75 -46.32
CA LYS A 362 -16.83 7.37 -45.87
C LYS A 362 -16.57 8.67 -45.11
N PRO A 363 -17.21 9.77 -45.53
CA PRO A 363 -17.18 10.98 -44.72
C PRO A 363 -17.79 10.69 -43.35
N ARG A 364 -17.15 11.15 -42.26
CA ARG A 364 -17.69 11.06 -40.89
C ARG A 364 -19.10 11.65 -40.89
N GLY A 365 -20.10 10.79 -40.77
CA GLY A 365 -21.46 11.24 -40.51
C GLY A 365 -21.51 12.17 -39.32
N LYS A 366 -22.10 13.35 -39.46
CA LYS A 366 -22.28 14.32 -38.39
C LYS A 366 -22.90 13.60 -37.17
N GLY A 367 -22.19 13.60 -36.08
CA GLY A 367 -22.64 12.98 -34.84
C GLY A 367 -24.03 13.46 -34.44
N ARG A 368 -24.90 12.52 -34.10
CA ARG A 368 -26.14 12.82 -33.39
C ARG A 368 -25.82 13.47 -32.08
N ARG A 369 -26.48 14.61 -31.85
CA ARG A 369 -26.47 15.38 -30.58
C ARG A 369 -27.04 14.58 -29.42
#